data_e707bdc5009972821ca078ee0401566d
#
_entry.id   e707bdc5009972821ca078ee0401566d
#
_cell.length_a   1.000
_cell.length_b   1.000
_cell.length_c   1.000
_cell.angle_alpha   90.00
_cell.angle_beta   90.00
_cell.angle_gamma   90.00
#
_symmetry.space_group_name_H-M   'P 1'
#
loop_
_entity.id
_entity.type
_entity.pdbx_description
1 polymer ?
#
loop_
_entity_poly.entity_id
_entity_poly.type
_entity_poly.pdbx_seq_one_letter_code
_entity_poly.pdbx_strand_id
1 'polypeptide(L)'
;MKNNTETFAQTIKAERLEKGLSLREASALIGISHTYLSALENGRDPRSKKPVTPSAGVVFNVCKAYGLDFVELIGDSGIPDERTFYRYVAKKIFEMKKNNPRQYRQLLDIITGDKE
;
A
#
# COMPACT_ATOMS: atom_id res chain seq x y z
N MET A 1 -6.94 -19.06 -11.60
CA MET A 1 -7.21 -17.64 -11.39
C MET A 1 -6.44 -17.13 -10.19
N LYS A 2 -5.74 -16.02 -10.35
CA LYS A 2 -4.96 -15.45 -9.25
C LYS A 2 -5.87 -14.70 -8.29
N ASN A 3 -5.61 -14.83 -7.00
CA ASN A 3 -6.32 -14.00 -6.03
C ASN A 3 -5.61 -12.64 -5.93
N ASN A 4 -6.24 -11.68 -5.27
CA ASN A 4 -5.70 -10.34 -5.16
C ASN A 4 -4.36 -10.30 -4.41
N THR A 5 -4.20 -11.18 -3.41
CA THR A 5 -2.97 -11.26 -2.65
C THR A 5 -1.79 -11.65 -3.53
N GLU A 6 -2.00 -12.59 -4.44
CA GLU A 6 -0.95 -12.99 -5.37
C GLU A 6 -0.58 -11.85 -6.31
N THR A 7 -1.57 -11.12 -6.80
CA THR A 7 -1.33 -9.98 -7.70
C THR A 7 -0.50 -8.92 -6.99
N PHE A 8 -0.86 -8.60 -5.74
CA PHE A 8 -0.12 -7.63 -4.94
C PHE A 8 1.33 -8.11 -4.75
N ALA A 9 1.50 -9.37 -4.36
CA ALA A 9 2.82 -9.95 -4.11
C ALA A 9 3.71 -9.83 -5.34
N GLN A 10 3.17 -10.19 -6.50
CA GLN A 10 3.92 -10.14 -7.75
C GLN A 10 4.29 -8.71 -8.12
N THR A 11 3.37 -7.79 -7.94
CA THR A 11 3.60 -6.39 -8.28
C THR A 11 4.72 -5.79 -7.45
N ILE A 12 4.70 -5.99 -6.13
CA ILE A 12 5.71 -5.37 -5.29
C ILE A 12 7.08 -6.02 -5.48
N LYS A 13 7.12 -7.31 -5.75
CA LYS A 13 8.38 -7.99 -6.03
C LYS A 13 8.99 -7.48 -7.33
N ALA A 14 8.16 -7.35 -8.37
CA ALA A 14 8.63 -6.85 -9.67
C ALA A 14 9.17 -5.44 -9.54
N GLU A 15 8.48 -4.57 -8.79
CA GLU A 15 8.94 -3.20 -8.57
C GLU A 15 10.28 -3.15 -7.85
N ARG A 16 10.45 -3.99 -6.85
CA ARG A 16 11.70 -4.04 -6.10
C ARG A 16 12.86 -4.45 -7.01
N LEU A 17 12.64 -5.50 -7.79
CA LEU A 17 13.67 -6.01 -8.69
C LEU A 17 14.00 -5.00 -9.78
N GLU A 18 13.01 -4.33 -10.33
CA GLU A 18 13.21 -3.31 -11.34
C GLU A 18 14.06 -2.15 -10.81
N LYS A 19 13.87 -1.81 -9.54
CA LYS A 19 14.65 -0.76 -8.90
C LYS A 19 16.04 -1.23 -8.44
N GLY A 20 16.33 -2.51 -8.60
CA GLY A 20 17.61 -3.07 -8.19
C GLY A 20 17.83 -3.11 -6.69
N LEU A 21 16.75 -3.18 -5.91
CA LEU A 21 16.85 -3.16 -4.47
C LEU A 21 16.90 -4.57 -3.88
N SER A 22 17.71 -4.75 -2.85
CA SER A 22 17.67 -5.97 -2.07
C SER A 22 16.46 -5.94 -1.16
N LEU A 23 16.12 -7.09 -0.57
CA LEU A 23 15.03 -7.14 0.41
C LEU A 23 15.31 -6.20 1.59
N ARG A 24 16.57 -6.16 2.04
CA ARG A 24 16.93 -5.29 3.17
C ARG A 24 16.82 -3.81 2.81
N GLU A 25 17.28 -3.45 1.63
CA GLU A 25 17.19 -2.07 1.18
C GLU A 25 15.74 -1.64 1.04
N ALA A 26 14.94 -2.47 0.39
CA ALA A 26 13.53 -2.15 0.18
C ALA A 26 12.75 -2.08 1.49
N SER A 27 12.99 -3.04 2.39
CA SER A 27 12.29 -3.05 3.67
C SER A 27 12.60 -1.80 4.48
N ALA A 28 13.83 -1.33 4.43
CA ALA A 28 14.20 -0.08 5.12
C ALA A 28 13.45 1.11 4.54
N LEU A 29 13.30 1.17 3.22
CA LEU A 29 12.54 2.25 2.58
C LEU A 29 11.06 2.23 2.95
N ILE A 30 10.49 1.03 3.04
CA ILE A 30 9.07 0.88 3.35
C ILE A 30 8.80 1.05 4.85
N GLY A 31 9.78 0.70 5.68
CA GLY A 31 9.61 0.77 7.12
C GLY A 31 9.07 -0.51 7.74
N ILE A 32 9.40 -1.66 7.14
CA ILE A 32 8.99 -2.98 7.64
C ILE A 32 10.23 -3.87 7.73
N SER A 33 10.09 -5.03 8.38
CA SER A 33 11.20 -5.96 8.44
C SER A 33 11.40 -6.66 7.09
N HIS A 34 12.64 -7.08 6.80
CA HIS A 34 12.89 -7.78 5.55
C HIS A 34 12.21 -9.15 5.52
N THR A 35 12.02 -9.77 6.67
CA THR A 35 11.32 -11.04 6.78
C THR A 35 9.84 -10.85 6.39
N TYR A 36 9.22 -9.77 6.87
CA TYR A 36 7.84 -9.48 6.53
C TYR A 36 7.70 -9.13 5.05
N LEU A 37 8.63 -8.34 4.50
CA LEU A 37 8.60 -8.02 3.08
C LEU A 37 8.71 -9.29 2.23
N SER A 38 9.60 -10.21 2.63
CA SER A 38 9.73 -11.47 1.92
C SER A 38 8.42 -12.26 1.93
N ALA A 39 7.75 -12.30 3.08
CA ALA A 39 6.45 -12.98 3.18
C ALA A 39 5.41 -12.32 2.28
N LEU A 40 5.39 -11.00 2.22
CA LEU A 40 4.46 -10.27 1.35
C LEU A 40 4.72 -10.59 -0.12
N GLU A 41 5.99 -10.66 -0.53
CA GLU A 41 6.35 -10.95 -1.93
C GLU A 41 6.07 -12.39 -2.30
N ASN A 42 6.11 -13.28 -1.33
CA ASN A 42 5.78 -14.68 -1.57
C ASN A 42 4.28 -14.95 -1.45
N GLY A 43 3.55 -14.01 -0.87
CA GLY A 43 2.12 -14.14 -0.70
C GLY A 43 1.71 -15.08 0.42
N ARG A 44 2.68 -15.67 1.10
CA ARG A 44 2.41 -16.66 2.14
C ARG A 44 3.41 -16.56 3.27
N ASP A 45 2.95 -16.86 4.46
CA ASP A 45 3.84 -17.02 5.60
C ASP A 45 4.61 -18.33 5.45
N PRO A 46 5.96 -18.31 5.58
CA PRO A 46 6.74 -19.53 5.36
C PRO A 46 6.49 -20.64 6.37
N ARG A 47 6.00 -20.31 7.54
CA ARG A 47 5.74 -21.31 8.59
C ARG A 47 4.34 -21.90 8.48
N SER A 48 3.33 -21.04 8.44
CA SER A 48 1.94 -21.50 8.45
C SER A 48 1.40 -21.81 7.06
N LYS A 49 2.08 -21.33 6.01
CA LYS A 49 1.64 -21.45 4.62
C LYS A 49 0.35 -20.70 4.34
N LYS A 50 -0.10 -19.88 5.27
CA LYS A 50 -1.31 -19.09 5.08
C LYS A 50 -1.00 -17.83 4.29
N PRO A 51 -1.98 -17.33 3.52
CA PRO A 51 -1.81 -16.07 2.81
C PRO A 51 -1.50 -14.93 3.77
N VAL A 52 -0.62 -14.03 3.36
CA VAL A 52 -0.28 -12.85 4.12
C VAL A 52 -0.97 -11.65 3.47
N THR A 53 -1.88 -11.02 4.22
CA THR A 53 -2.59 -9.83 3.73
C THR A 53 -2.02 -8.61 4.44
N PRO A 54 -1.50 -7.63 3.69
CA PRO A 54 -0.96 -6.43 4.32
C PRO A 54 -2.07 -5.55 4.88
N SER A 55 -1.72 -4.72 5.85
CA SER A 55 -2.65 -3.69 6.31
C SER A 55 -2.68 -2.55 5.28
N ALA A 56 -3.72 -1.73 5.33
CA ALA A 56 -3.80 -0.57 4.45
C ALA A 56 -2.60 0.37 4.66
N GLY A 57 -2.13 0.49 5.90
CA GLY A 57 -0.95 1.30 6.19
C GLY A 57 0.30 0.81 5.51
N VAL A 58 0.50 -0.51 5.48
CA VAL A 58 1.64 -1.11 4.80
C VAL A 58 1.54 -0.87 3.30
N VAL A 59 0.35 -1.06 2.72
CA VAL A 59 0.15 -0.79 1.29
C VAL A 59 0.50 0.66 0.97
N PHE A 60 0.05 1.59 1.80
CA PHE A 60 0.36 3.01 1.61
C PHE A 60 1.87 3.26 1.64
N ASN A 61 2.57 2.66 2.60
CA ASN A 61 4.01 2.84 2.71
C ASN A 61 4.76 2.25 1.52
N VAL A 62 4.28 1.12 1.00
CA VAL A 62 4.86 0.52 -0.20
C VAL A 62 4.68 1.47 -1.39
N CYS A 63 3.49 2.04 -1.53
CA CYS A 63 3.22 2.99 -2.62
C CYS A 63 4.11 4.20 -2.53
N LYS A 64 4.32 4.74 -1.34
CA LYS A 64 5.22 5.88 -1.15
C LYS A 64 6.64 5.51 -1.53
N ALA A 65 7.10 4.35 -1.09
CA ALA A 65 8.48 3.94 -1.33
C ALA A 65 8.75 3.65 -2.80
N TYR A 66 7.78 3.07 -3.50
CA TYR A 66 7.97 2.61 -4.88
C TYR A 66 7.36 3.54 -5.92
N GLY A 67 6.62 4.56 -5.51
CA GLY A 67 5.96 5.46 -6.45
C GLY A 67 4.78 4.83 -7.16
N LEU A 68 4.03 3.99 -6.47
CA LEU A 68 2.87 3.29 -7.04
C LEU A 68 1.58 3.97 -6.64
N ASP A 69 0.55 3.75 -7.45
CA ASP A 69 -0.79 4.29 -7.19
C ASP A 69 -1.45 3.50 -6.08
N PHE A 70 -1.78 4.20 -4.99
CA PHE A 70 -2.36 3.56 -3.82
C PHE A 70 -3.72 2.91 -4.12
N VAL A 71 -4.58 3.62 -4.88
CA VAL A 71 -5.92 3.11 -5.15
C VAL A 71 -5.87 1.81 -5.95
N GLU A 72 -4.99 1.76 -6.96
CA GLU A 72 -4.81 0.54 -7.74
C GLU A 72 -4.25 -0.58 -6.89
N LEU A 73 -3.18 -0.28 -6.16
CA LEU A 73 -2.50 -1.34 -5.41
C LEU A 73 -3.35 -1.87 -4.26
N ILE A 74 -4.16 -1.02 -3.62
CA ILE A 74 -5.01 -1.47 -2.52
C ILE A 74 -6.06 -2.46 -3.03
N GLY A 75 -6.54 -2.27 -4.27
CA GLY A 75 -7.48 -3.19 -4.87
C GLY A 75 -6.88 -4.56 -5.11
N ASP A 76 -5.56 -4.62 -5.31
CA ASP A 76 -4.84 -5.87 -5.56
C ASP A 76 -4.30 -6.52 -4.28
N SER A 77 -4.40 -5.84 -3.15
CA SER A 77 -3.74 -6.28 -1.92
C SER A 77 -4.46 -7.41 -1.19
N GLY A 78 -5.71 -7.67 -1.56
CA GLY A 78 -6.49 -8.69 -0.86
C GLY A 78 -7.08 -8.22 0.45
N ILE A 79 -7.07 -6.93 0.72
CA ILE A 79 -7.74 -6.37 1.89
C ILE A 79 -9.24 -6.59 1.70
N PRO A 80 -9.87 -7.42 2.53
CA PRO A 80 -11.22 -7.89 2.26
C PRO A 80 -12.33 -6.94 2.65
N ASP A 81 -12.04 -5.95 3.50
CA ASP A 81 -13.07 -5.14 4.11
C ASP A 81 -13.00 -3.69 3.64
N GLU A 82 -13.95 -3.31 2.77
CA GLU A 82 -14.07 -1.93 2.31
C GLU A 82 -14.14 -0.94 3.45
N ARG A 83 -14.77 -1.34 4.55
CA ARG A 83 -14.91 -0.48 5.71
C ARG A 83 -13.55 -0.12 6.30
N THR A 84 -12.65 -1.09 6.36
CA THR A 84 -11.29 -0.86 6.83
C THR A 84 -10.57 0.12 5.92
N PHE A 85 -10.74 -0.04 4.60
CA PHE A 85 -10.14 0.86 3.63
C PHE A 85 -10.69 2.29 3.80
N TYR A 86 -11.99 2.44 3.85
CA TYR A 86 -12.61 3.77 3.99
C TYR A 86 -12.22 4.43 5.29
N ARG A 87 -12.15 3.67 6.37
CA ARG A 87 -11.76 4.20 7.68
C ARG A 87 -10.32 4.73 7.63
N TYR A 88 -9.44 3.98 7.00
CA TYR A 88 -8.04 4.41 6.86
C TYR A 88 -7.93 5.68 6.04
N VAL A 89 -8.61 5.72 4.90
CA VAL A 89 -8.59 6.90 4.03
C VAL A 89 -9.17 8.11 4.74
N ALA A 90 -10.30 7.94 5.42
CA ALA A 90 -10.93 9.03 6.15
C ALA A 90 -10.00 9.59 7.23
N LYS A 91 -9.32 8.71 7.95
CA LYS A 91 -8.37 9.12 8.98
C LYS A 91 -7.22 9.94 8.38
N LYS A 92 -6.69 9.48 7.26
CA LYS A 92 -5.61 10.19 6.58
C LYS A 92 -6.04 11.55 6.06
N ILE A 93 -7.25 11.63 5.52
CA ILE A 93 -7.80 12.91 5.06
C ILE A 93 -7.98 13.86 6.24
N PHE A 94 -8.48 13.35 7.35
CA PHE A 94 -8.67 14.17 8.54
C PHE A 94 -7.34 14.72 9.07
N GLU A 95 -6.31 13.88 9.09
CA GLU A 95 -4.98 14.31 9.50
C GLU A 95 -4.43 15.38 8.54
N MET A 96 -4.67 15.19 7.25
CA MET A 96 -4.26 16.15 6.24
C MET A 96 -4.92 17.51 6.45
N LYS A 97 -6.21 17.51 6.73
CA LYS A 97 -6.96 18.74 7.00
C LYS A 97 -6.32 19.52 8.15
N LYS A 98 -5.88 18.78 9.17
CA LYS A 98 -5.30 19.38 10.37
C LYS A 98 -3.87 19.84 10.16
N ASN A 99 -3.07 19.01 9.49
CA ASN A 99 -1.62 19.22 9.41
C ASN A 99 -1.16 19.87 8.11
N ASN A 100 -1.96 19.77 7.06
CA ASN A 100 -1.60 20.34 5.76
C ASN A 100 -2.87 20.81 5.04
N PRO A 101 -3.48 21.92 5.49
CA PRO A 101 -4.75 22.39 4.94
C PRO A 101 -4.71 22.68 3.45
N ARG A 102 -3.56 23.10 2.94
CA ARG A 102 -3.41 23.41 1.52
C ARG A 102 -3.59 22.15 0.68
N GLN A 103 -2.92 21.08 1.07
CA GLN A 103 -3.02 19.80 0.37
C GLN A 103 -4.44 19.24 0.50
N TYR A 104 -5.04 19.39 1.67
CA TYR A 104 -6.41 18.96 1.89
C TYR A 104 -7.37 19.65 0.92
N ARG A 105 -7.21 20.95 0.74
CA ARG A 105 -8.06 21.71 -0.18
C ARG A 105 -7.87 21.23 -1.62
N GLN A 106 -6.63 20.98 -2.01
CA GLN A 106 -6.36 20.45 -3.34
C GLN A 106 -7.04 19.10 -3.56
N LEU A 107 -7.00 18.24 -2.54
CA LEU A 107 -7.66 16.93 -2.62
C LEU A 107 -9.18 17.09 -2.77
N LEU A 108 -9.77 17.99 -2.01
CA LEU A 108 -11.21 18.23 -2.12
C LEU A 108 -11.60 18.71 -3.51
N ASP A 109 -10.80 19.59 -4.10
CA ASP A 109 -11.06 20.08 -5.45
C ASP A 109 -11.07 18.94 -6.45
N ILE A 110 -10.17 18.00 -6.31
CA ILE A 110 -10.10 16.82 -7.18
C ILE A 110 -11.33 15.95 -6.99
N ILE A 111 -11.68 15.68 -5.74
CA ILE A 111 -12.80 14.77 -5.42
C ILE A 111 -14.12 15.35 -5.86
N THR A 112 -14.32 16.64 -5.63
CA THR A 112 -15.59 17.28 -5.97
C THR A 112 -15.67 17.72 -7.42
N GLY A 113 -14.56 17.75 -8.10
CA GLY A 113 -14.48 18.26 -9.47
C GLY A 113 -14.68 19.76 -9.54
N ASP A 114 -14.58 20.41 -8.40
CA ASP A 114 -14.86 21.85 -8.29
C ASP A 114 -13.58 22.65 -8.43
N LYS A 115 -13.06 22.68 -9.63
CA LYS A 115 -11.85 23.42 -9.93
C LYS A 115 -12.18 24.84 -10.34
N GLU A 116 -11.43 25.72 -9.81
CA GLU A 116 -11.50 27.12 -10.23
C GLU A 116 -10.17 27.64 -10.67
#